data_40ba947d6aef93badbc2f57e9cac3fca
#
_entry.id   40ba947d6aef93badbc2f57e9cac3fca
#
_cell.length_a   1.000
_cell.length_b   1.000
_cell.length_c   1.000
_cell.angle_alpha   90.00
_cell.angle_beta   90.00
_cell.angle_gamma   90.00
#
_symmetry.space_group_name_H-M   'P 1'
#
loop_
_entity.id
_entity.type
_entity.pdbx_description
1 polymer ?
#
loop_
_entity_poly.entity_id
_entity_poly.type
_entity_poly.pdbx_seq_one_letter_code
_entity_poly.pdbx_strand_id
1 'polypeptide(L)'
;AIGAIDFTGDMPVILGPDGPSLGGFVCPAVVVQAELWKLGQLRPGDTVRFHRLTADQAAARGQAMEACLRTLAAPLPAAPVDAREAGLTPILAEVPADGEKPHVVVRQAGDRYILMEFGDLVLDLELRFRVHALMEALKALNDGQGLEGIVDMTPGIRSLQVHFDPAQLPRDTLLRLLLETEDRLPPLDDITVPTRIVHLPLSWDDAQTRLAIDKYMQSVRPDAPWCPSNIEFIRRINGLDSIDDVFKVVFDASYLVLGLGDVYLGAPVATPVDPRHRLVTTKYNPARTWTPENAVGIGGAYMCVYGMEGPGGYQFVGRTLQMWNRWRHGNDSGHQGPFSQPWLLRFFDQIRFYPVDADELLHIRATFPHGG
;
A
#
# COMPACT_ATOMS: atom_id res chain seq x y z
N ALA A 1 -3.39 8.44 3.79
CA ALA A 1 -3.27 9.43 4.88
C ALA A 1 -4.06 8.93 6.10
N ILE A 2 -3.52 9.12 7.30
CA ILE A 2 -4.27 8.90 8.55
C ILE A 2 -5.43 9.89 8.59
N GLY A 3 -6.64 9.41 8.90
CA GLY A 3 -7.86 10.21 8.84
C GLY A 3 -8.52 10.25 7.45
N ALA A 4 -7.94 9.62 6.43
CA ALA A 4 -8.59 9.55 5.12
C ALA A 4 -9.94 8.83 5.23
N ILE A 5 -10.94 9.38 4.57
CA ILE A 5 -12.25 8.75 4.44
C ILE A 5 -12.22 7.94 3.14
N ASP A 6 -12.12 6.64 3.30
CA ASP A 6 -11.96 5.67 2.23
C ASP A 6 -13.30 5.03 1.88
N PHE A 7 -13.58 4.87 0.59
CA PHE A 7 -14.76 4.19 0.07
C PHE A 7 -14.37 2.85 -0.56
N THR A 8 -14.52 1.79 0.22
CA THR A 8 -14.32 0.39 -0.23
C THR A 8 -15.62 -0.25 -0.72
N GLY A 9 -16.37 0.43 -1.55
CA GLY A 9 -17.71 0.06 -1.98
C GLY A 9 -18.72 1.13 -1.57
N ASP A 10 -19.79 0.73 -0.90
CA ASP A 10 -20.89 1.60 -0.48
C ASP A 10 -20.75 2.16 0.95
N MET A 11 -19.74 1.73 1.70
CA MET A 11 -19.49 2.17 3.07
C MET A 11 -18.23 3.01 3.20
N PRO A 12 -18.31 4.21 3.80
CA PRO A 12 -17.13 4.98 4.14
C PRO A 12 -16.42 4.39 5.35
N VAL A 13 -15.09 4.31 5.27
CA VAL A 13 -14.21 3.89 6.37
C VAL A 13 -13.22 5.01 6.64
N ILE A 14 -13.04 5.39 7.91
CA ILE A 14 -12.00 6.35 8.29
C ILE A 14 -10.75 5.56 8.65
N LEU A 15 -9.66 5.80 7.92
CA LEU A 15 -8.40 5.12 8.12
C LEU A 15 -7.69 5.66 9.36
N GLY A 16 -7.38 4.76 10.30
CA GLY A 16 -6.54 5.03 11.47
C GLY A 16 -5.04 4.83 11.16
N PRO A 17 -4.18 4.90 12.20
CA PRO A 17 -2.74 4.62 12.06
C PRO A 17 -2.44 3.20 11.55
N ASP A 18 -3.34 2.25 11.81
CA ASP A 18 -3.24 0.85 11.40
C ASP A 18 -3.88 0.59 10.02
N GLY A 19 -4.31 1.64 9.33
CA GLY A 19 -4.91 1.53 8.01
C GLY A 19 -3.91 1.04 6.96
N PRO A 20 -4.39 0.45 5.85
CA PRO A 20 -3.53 -0.02 4.77
C PRO A 20 -2.76 1.15 4.13
N SER A 21 -1.48 0.95 3.88
CA SER A 21 -0.62 1.93 3.20
C SER A 21 -0.80 1.91 1.69
N LEU A 22 -1.24 0.78 1.13
CA LEU A 22 -1.51 0.58 -0.30
C LEU A 22 -2.97 0.17 -0.47
N GLY A 23 -3.68 0.75 -1.44
CA GLY A 23 -5.07 0.38 -1.61
C GLY A 23 -5.70 0.82 -2.93
N GLY A 24 -5.42 2.03 -3.38
CA GLY A 24 -6.01 2.60 -4.59
C GLY A 24 -7.52 2.84 -4.48
N PHE A 25 -8.02 3.07 -3.28
CA PHE A 25 -9.42 3.41 -3.03
C PHE A 25 -9.69 4.91 -3.21
N VAL A 26 -10.95 5.25 -3.37
CA VAL A 26 -11.37 6.66 -3.47
C VAL A 26 -11.41 7.29 -2.09
N CYS A 27 -10.54 8.27 -1.84
CA CYS A 27 -10.44 9.01 -0.59
C CYS A 27 -10.76 10.49 -0.83
N PRO A 28 -12.05 10.90 -0.83
CA PRO A 28 -12.47 12.26 -1.20
C PRO A 28 -12.14 13.31 -0.14
N ALA A 29 -11.85 12.90 1.08
CA ALA A 29 -11.59 13.81 2.19
C ALA A 29 -10.67 13.17 3.25
N VAL A 30 -10.09 14.01 4.09
CA VAL A 30 -9.24 13.59 5.22
C VAL A 30 -9.67 14.34 6.47
N VAL A 31 -9.87 13.66 7.58
CA VAL A 31 -10.09 14.27 8.90
C VAL A 31 -8.81 14.98 9.32
N VAL A 32 -8.93 16.26 9.66
CA VAL A 32 -7.76 17.08 10.04
C VAL A 32 -7.16 16.60 11.37
N GLN A 33 -5.84 16.73 11.49
CA GLN A 33 -5.05 16.21 12.63
C GLN A 33 -5.64 16.63 13.99
N ALA A 34 -6.06 17.87 14.13
CA ALA A 34 -6.62 18.40 15.38
C ALA A 34 -7.94 17.73 15.82
N GLU A 35 -8.59 16.97 14.96
CA GLU A 35 -9.87 16.31 15.21
C GLU A 35 -9.77 14.78 15.33
N LEU A 36 -8.62 14.18 14.99
CA LEU A 36 -8.44 12.72 14.96
C LEU A 36 -8.72 12.07 16.32
N TRP A 37 -8.37 12.74 17.42
CA TRP A 37 -8.60 12.22 18.76
C TRP A 37 -10.08 11.92 19.06
N LYS A 38 -11.02 12.61 18.38
CA LYS A 38 -12.47 12.40 18.53
C LYS A 38 -12.89 11.03 18.03
N LEU A 39 -12.19 10.50 17.02
CA LEU A 39 -12.51 9.19 16.45
C LEU A 39 -12.36 8.08 17.50
N GLY A 40 -11.36 8.19 18.39
CA GLY A 40 -11.17 7.27 19.51
C GLY A 40 -12.23 7.35 20.62
N GLN A 41 -13.11 8.35 20.58
CA GLN A 41 -14.21 8.52 21.53
C GLN A 41 -15.54 7.95 21.01
N LEU A 42 -15.58 7.57 19.73
CA LEU A 42 -16.80 7.07 19.10
C LEU A 42 -17.11 5.63 19.49
N ARG A 43 -18.39 5.32 19.62
CA ARG A 43 -18.92 3.97 19.84
C ARG A 43 -20.05 3.68 18.84
N PRO A 44 -20.40 2.40 18.64
CA PRO A 44 -21.53 2.04 17.80
C PRO A 44 -22.81 2.75 18.20
N GLY A 45 -23.47 3.38 17.22
CA GLY A 45 -24.69 4.19 17.41
C GLY A 45 -24.44 5.70 17.50
N ASP A 46 -23.20 6.14 17.64
CA ASP A 46 -22.87 7.56 17.60
C ASP A 46 -23.01 8.11 16.17
N THR A 47 -23.39 9.39 16.05
CA THR A 47 -23.55 10.08 14.79
C THR A 47 -22.42 11.08 14.59
N VAL A 48 -21.77 11.04 13.42
CA VAL A 48 -20.70 11.96 13.01
C VAL A 48 -21.22 12.91 11.93
N ARG A 49 -20.93 14.20 12.09
CA ARG A 49 -21.15 15.21 11.05
C ARG A 49 -19.82 15.83 10.67
N PHE A 50 -19.48 15.74 9.40
CA PHE A 50 -18.27 16.38 8.86
C PHE A 50 -18.56 17.83 8.45
N HIS A 51 -17.59 18.72 8.73
CA HIS A 51 -17.57 20.10 8.26
C HIS A 51 -16.34 20.28 7.37
N ARG A 52 -16.56 20.81 6.18
CA ARG A 52 -15.47 21.06 5.23
C ARG A 52 -14.65 22.28 5.66
N LEU A 53 -13.34 22.13 5.68
CA LEU A 53 -12.38 23.19 6.02
C LEU A 53 -11.50 23.52 4.82
N THR A 54 -11.02 24.76 4.76
CA THR A 54 -9.87 25.12 3.93
C THR A 54 -8.58 24.63 4.58
N ALA A 55 -7.50 24.54 3.80
CA ALA A 55 -6.18 24.19 4.34
C ALA A 55 -5.72 25.16 5.44
N ASP A 56 -5.98 26.47 5.27
CA ASP A 56 -5.62 27.51 6.25
C ASP A 56 -6.44 27.37 7.54
N GLN A 57 -7.73 27.06 7.45
CA GLN A 57 -8.57 26.76 8.60
C GLN A 57 -8.08 25.51 9.36
N ALA A 58 -7.68 24.47 8.62
CA ALA A 58 -7.14 23.25 9.20
C ALA A 58 -5.78 23.52 9.93
N ALA A 59 -4.90 24.29 9.30
CA ALA A 59 -3.61 24.69 9.89
C ALA A 59 -3.82 25.54 11.16
N ALA A 60 -4.70 26.54 11.12
CA ALA A 60 -5.02 27.37 12.29
C ALA A 60 -5.60 26.54 13.44
N ARG A 61 -6.42 25.53 13.12
CA ARG A 61 -6.98 24.64 14.14
C ARG A 61 -5.93 23.73 14.74
N GLY A 62 -4.97 23.24 13.95
CA GLY A 62 -3.81 22.49 14.42
C GLY A 62 -2.96 23.31 15.41
N GLN A 63 -2.62 24.54 15.03
CA GLN A 63 -1.88 25.47 15.90
C GLN A 63 -2.60 25.76 17.22
N ALA A 64 -3.94 25.98 17.16
CA ALA A 64 -4.73 26.20 18.36
C ALA A 64 -4.76 24.97 19.27
N MET A 65 -4.85 23.75 18.71
CA MET A 65 -4.76 22.50 19.48
C MET A 65 -3.40 22.38 20.18
N GLU A 66 -2.31 22.61 19.49
CA GLU A 66 -0.95 22.55 20.05
C GLU A 66 -0.75 23.61 21.16
N ALA A 67 -1.26 24.81 20.95
CA ALA A 67 -1.26 25.86 21.98
C ALA A 67 -2.05 25.44 23.22
N CYS A 68 -3.23 24.83 23.02
CA CYS A 68 -4.08 24.32 24.10
C CYS A 68 -3.34 23.22 24.89
N LEU A 69 -2.70 22.26 24.20
CA LEU A 69 -1.92 21.18 24.85
C LEU A 69 -0.73 21.70 25.63
N ARG A 70 -0.05 22.72 25.13
CA ARG A 70 1.10 23.34 25.79
C ARG A 70 0.73 24.12 27.05
N THR A 71 -0.37 24.86 26.98
CA THR A 71 -0.75 25.78 28.03
C THR A 71 -1.77 25.22 29.02
N LEU A 72 -2.52 24.20 28.60
CA LEU A 72 -3.68 23.62 29.30
C LEU A 72 -4.74 24.66 29.70
N ALA A 73 -4.73 25.85 29.11
CA ALA A 73 -5.45 27.01 29.54
C ALA A 73 -6.54 27.50 28.59
N ALA A 74 -6.52 27.11 27.34
CA ALA A 74 -7.45 27.63 26.35
C ALA A 74 -8.45 26.55 25.88
N PRO A 75 -9.75 26.84 25.81
CA PRO A 75 -10.68 25.96 25.13
C PRO A 75 -10.33 25.88 23.63
N LEU A 76 -10.53 24.71 23.03
CA LEU A 76 -10.42 24.58 21.58
C LEU A 76 -11.40 25.57 20.91
N PRO A 77 -10.97 26.25 19.85
CA PRO A 77 -11.86 27.16 19.13
C PRO A 77 -13.11 26.41 18.63
N ALA A 78 -14.22 27.14 18.60
CA ALA A 78 -15.49 26.62 18.06
C ALA A 78 -15.28 26.03 16.65
N ALA A 79 -16.11 25.06 16.27
CA ALA A 79 -16.08 24.50 14.94
C ALA A 79 -16.21 25.63 13.89
N PRO A 80 -15.33 25.67 12.88
CA PRO A 80 -15.41 26.69 11.83
C PRO A 80 -16.70 26.56 11.03
N VAL A 81 -17.15 27.67 10.45
CA VAL A 81 -18.26 27.66 9.52
C VAL A 81 -17.91 26.86 8.27
N ASP A 82 -18.86 26.08 7.78
CA ASP A 82 -18.69 25.23 6.58
C ASP A 82 -18.21 26.07 5.37
N ALA A 83 -17.10 25.67 4.79
CA ALA A 83 -16.46 26.34 3.66
C ALA A 83 -17.14 26.05 2.31
N ARG A 84 -18.47 26.14 2.23
CA ARG A 84 -19.25 25.77 1.03
C ARG A 84 -18.98 26.66 -0.19
N GLU A 85 -18.52 27.88 0.00
CA GLU A 85 -18.45 28.89 -1.05
C GLU A 85 -17.03 29.04 -1.69
N ALA A 86 -15.99 28.48 -1.11
CA ALA A 86 -14.68 28.51 -1.73
C ALA A 86 -14.57 27.41 -2.79
N GLY A 87 -14.25 27.75 -4.02
CA GLY A 87 -13.90 26.80 -5.08
C GLY A 87 -12.64 26.03 -4.72
N LEU A 88 -12.75 25.15 -3.71
CA LEU A 88 -11.62 24.40 -3.18
C LEU A 88 -11.24 23.30 -4.17
N THR A 89 -10.13 23.51 -4.83
CA THR A 89 -9.45 22.45 -5.55
C THR A 89 -8.40 21.80 -4.62
N PRO A 90 -8.31 20.46 -4.59
CA PRO A 90 -7.20 19.80 -3.90
C PRO A 90 -5.87 19.92 -4.67
N ILE A 91 -5.90 20.38 -5.91
CA ILE A 91 -4.72 20.51 -6.77
C ILE A 91 -3.93 21.74 -6.32
N LEU A 92 -2.68 21.49 -5.88
CA LEU A 92 -1.72 22.52 -5.47
C LEU A 92 -0.85 22.98 -6.65
N ALA A 93 -0.51 22.05 -7.53
CA ALA A 93 0.27 22.30 -8.73
C ALA A 93 -0.02 21.24 -9.79
N GLU A 94 0.17 21.63 -11.05
CA GLU A 94 0.08 20.75 -12.21
C GLU A 94 1.19 21.12 -13.20
N VAL A 95 2.00 20.13 -13.58
CA VAL A 95 3.09 20.27 -14.54
C VAL A 95 2.77 19.41 -15.75
N PRO A 96 2.52 19.99 -16.93
CA PRO A 96 2.25 19.22 -18.14
C PRO A 96 3.42 18.30 -18.51
N ALA A 97 3.12 17.17 -19.16
CA ALA A 97 4.15 16.34 -19.76
C ALA A 97 4.95 17.11 -20.82
N ASP A 98 6.23 16.88 -20.88
CA ASP A 98 7.11 17.48 -21.88
C ASP A 98 8.04 16.41 -22.47
N GLY A 99 7.57 15.62 -23.39
CA GLY A 99 8.34 14.62 -24.14
C GLY A 99 9.07 13.55 -23.31
N GLU A 100 9.93 13.95 -22.38
CA GLU A 100 10.74 13.04 -21.54
C GLU A 100 10.20 12.92 -20.12
N LYS A 101 9.42 13.90 -19.67
CA LYS A 101 8.86 13.93 -18.31
C LYS A 101 7.37 13.66 -18.34
N PRO A 102 6.85 12.81 -17.42
CA PRO A 102 5.42 12.57 -17.33
C PRO A 102 4.67 13.81 -16.82
N HIS A 103 3.37 13.86 -17.08
CA HIS A 103 2.47 14.78 -16.42
C HIS A 103 2.53 14.59 -14.90
N VAL A 104 2.63 15.69 -14.15
CA VAL A 104 2.70 15.67 -12.68
C VAL A 104 1.54 16.47 -12.10
N VAL A 105 0.83 15.86 -11.14
CA VAL A 105 -0.22 16.53 -10.36
C VAL A 105 0.11 16.43 -8.89
N VAL A 106 0.16 17.56 -8.20
CA VAL A 106 0.37 17.61 -6.75
C VAL A 106 -0.92 18.00 -6.06
N ARG A 107 -1.36 17.16 -5.11
CA ARG A 107 -2.62 17.34 -4.40
C ARG A 107 -2.42 17.47 -2.90
N GLN A 108 -3.26 18.31 -2.30
CA GLN A 108 -3.46 18.32 -0.86
C GLN A 108 -4.22 17.06 -0.43
N ALA A 109 -3.75 16.36 0.60
CA ALA A 109 -4.41 15.20 1.20
C ALA A 109 -4.57 15.40 2.71
N GLY A 110 -5.50 16.25 3.11
CA GLY A 110 -5.63 16.73 4.49
C GLY A 110 -4.64 17.85 4.82
N ASP A 111 -4.36 18.06 6.10
CA ASP A 111 -3.50 19.14 6.60
C ASP A 111 -2.03 18.73 6.82
N ARG A 112 -1.74 17.43 6.72
CA ARG A 112 -0.40 16.86 6.97
C ARG A 112 0.14 15.98 5.85
N TYR A 113 -0.52 15.92 4.70
CA TYR A 113 -0.10 15.07 3.59
C TYR A 113 -0.17 15.81 2.26
N ILE A 114 0.80 15.55 1.41
CA ILE A 114 0.81 15.89 -0.02
C ILE A 114 0.91 14.59 -0.82
N LEU A 115 0.10 14.48 -1.85
CA LEU A 115 0.16 13.39 -2.84
C LEU A 115 0.67 13.95 -4.15
N MET A 116 1.79 13.44 -4.64
CA MET A 116 2.35 13.75 -5.95
C MET A 116 2.13 12.57 -6.88
N GLU A 117 1.43 12.78 -7.97
CA GLU A 117 1.01 11.76 -8.94
C GLU A 117 1.69 11.99 -10.28
N PHE A 118 2.03 10.91 -10.98
CA PHE A 118 2.73 10.89 -12.27
C PHE A 118 1.92 10.17 -13.34
N GLY A 119 1.83 10.77 -14.51
CA GLY A 119 1.23 10.18 -15.70
C GLY A 119 -0.22 9.72 -15.53
N ASP A 120 -0.64 8.83 -16.41
CA ASP A 120 -1.99 8.29 -16.46
C ASP A 120 -2.23 7.21 -15.40
N LEU A 121 -3.50 6.89 -15.13
CA LEU A 121 -3.90 5.85 -14.18
C LEU A 121 -3.73 4.44 -14.81
N VAL A 122 -2.48 4.07 -15.05
CA VAL A 122 -2.09 2.78 -15.64
C VAL A 122 -0.99 2.13 -14.80
N LEU A 123 -0.85 0.80 -14.92
CA LEU A 123 0.27 0.07 -14.34
C LEU A 123 1.49 0.25 -15.25
N ASP A 124 2.34 1.18 -14.89
CA ASP A 124 3.57 1.51 -15.58
C ASP A 124 4.77 1.41 -14.62
N LEU A 125 5.75 0.58 -14.97
CA LEU A 125 6.93 0.38 -14.14
C LEU A 125 7.89 1.57 -14.20
N GLU A 126 7.93 2.30 -15.31
CA GLU A 126 8.76 3.50 -15.45
C GLU A 126 8.29 4.58 -14.47
N LEU A 127 6.97 4.80 -14.35
CA LEU A 127 6.42 5.72 -13.36
C LEU A 127 6.78 5.28 -11.93
N ARG A 128 6.77 3.97 -11.67
CA ARG A 128 7.16 3.46 -10.35
C ARG A 128 8.63 3.69 -10.03
N PHE A 129 9.51 3.57 -11.02
CA PHE A 129 10.94 3.90 -10.86
C PHE A 129 11.13 5.40 -10.63
N ARG A 130 10.40 6.26 -11.33
CA ARG A 130 10.44 7.71 -11.12
C ARG A 130 9.99 8.09 -9.70
N VAL A 131 8.91 7.49 -9.19
CA VAL A 131 8.48 7.66 -7.79
C VAL A 131 9.58 7.27 -6.81
N HIS A 132 10.29 6.17 -7.08
CA HIS A 132 11.40 5.73 -6.24
C HIS A 132 12.58 6.71 -6.29
N ALA A 133 12.96 7.16 -7.48
CA ALA A 133 14.03 8.13 -7.64
C ALA A 133 13.74 9.43 -6.89
N LEU A 134 12.50 9.93 -6.96
CA LEU A 134 12.08 11.09 -6.17
C LEU A 134 12.20 10.82 -4.67
N MET A 135 11.71 9.67 -4.20
CA MET A 135 11.79 9.31 -2.78
C MET A 135 13.23 9.25 -2.28
N GLU A 136 14.14 8.62 -3.03
CA GLU A 136 15.56 8.53 -2.66
C GLU A 136 16.26 9.91 -2.72
N ALA A 137 15.93 10.75 -3.70
CA ALA A 137 16.46 12.11 -3.77
C ALA A 137 16.01 12.95 -2.56
N LEU A 138 14.75 12.84 -2.15
CA LEU A 138 14.23 13.52 -0.94
C LEU A 138 14.89 13.00 0.35
N LYS A 139 15.13 11.68 0.47
CA LYS A 139 15.88 11.10 1.59
C LYS A 139 17.30 11.64 1.67
N ALA A 140 18.00 11.68 0.53
CA ALA A 140 19.36 12.21 0.48
C ALA A 140 19.44 13.68 0.88
N LEU A 141 18.44 14.50 0.53
CA LEU A 141 18.33 15.88 0.99
C LEU A 141 18.07 15.97 2.50
N ASN A 142 17.22 15.11 3.03
CA ASN A 142 16.90 15.05 4.46
C ASN A 142 18.14 14.67 5.29
N ASP A 143 18.88 13.65 4.87
CA ASP A 143 20.08 13.17 5.56
C ASP A 143 21.25 14.17 5.48
N GLY A 144 21.33 14.95 4.38
CA GLY A 144 22.45 15.89 4.13
C GLY A 144 22.24 17.31 4.66
N GLN A 145 21.01 17.78 4.79
CA GLN A 145 20.69 19.19 5.09
C GLN A 145 19.74 19.37 6.27
N GLY A 146 19.32 18.27 6.95
CA GLY A 146 18.40 18.34 8.07
C GLY A 146 17.06 18.97 7.66
N LEU A 147 16.43 18.45 6.62
CA LEU A 147 15.05 18.79 6.25
C LEU A 147 14.12 18.22 7.34
N GLU A 148 14.14 18.88 8.51
CA GLU A 148 13.21 18.56 9.58
C GLU A 148 11.77 18.82 9.08
N GLY A 149 10.87 17.89 9.37
CA GLY A 149 9.46 18.04 9.06
C GLY A 149 8.88 17.05 8.05
N ILE A 150 9.68 16.30 7.28
CA ILE A 150 9.19 15.10 6.60
C ILE A 150 9.12 13.98 7.63
N VAL A 151 7.89 13.49 7.90
CA VAL A 151 7.64 12.43 8.87
C VAL A 151 7.76 11.05 8.24
N ASP A 152 7.17 10.88 7.04
CA ASP A 152 7.18 9.61 6.30
C ASP A 152 6.90 9.82 4.81
N MET A 153 7.33 8.85 4.00
CA MET A 153 7.09 8.83 2.56
C MET A 153 6.59 7.46 2.14
N THR A 154 5.39 7.42 1.56
CA THR A 154 4.75 6.18 1.10
C THR A 154 4.66 6.17 -0.42
N PRO A 155 5.46 5.34 -1.12
CA PRO A 155 5.41 5.23 -2.57
C PRO A 155 4.26 4.33 -3.01
N GLY A 156 3.45 4.82 -3.96
CA GLY A 156 2.50 4.05 -4.75
C GLY A 156 3.12 3.60 -6.08
N ILE A 157 2.29 3.10 -7.00
CA ILE A 157 2.76 2.67 -8.34
C ILE A 157 3.16 3.88 -9.19
N ARG A 158 2.36 4.94 -9.15
CA ARG A 158 2.59 6.19 -9.89
C ARG A 158 2.46 7.43 -9.01
N SER A 159 2.64 7.30 -7.72
CA SER A 159 2.48 8.41 -6.79
C SER A 159 3.40 8.30 -5.59
N LEU A 160 3.73 9.44 -5.01
CA LEU A 160 4.41 9.54 -3.72
C LEU A 160 3.52 10.32 -2.76
N GLN A 161 3.13 9.70 -1.65
CA GLN A 161 2.50 10.41 -0.55
C GLN A 161 3.57 10.82 0.47
N VAL A 162 3.62 12.09 0.80
CA VAL A 162 4.53 12.66 1.78
C VAL A 162 3.74 13.10 3.00
N HIS A 163 4.03 12.50 4.15
CA HIS A 163 3.56 12.92 5.45
C HIS A 163 4.54 13.94 6.02
N PHE A 164 4.06 15.11 6.40
CA PHE A 164 4.89 16.20 6.90
C PHE A 164 4.30 16.90 8.12
N ASP A 165 5.17 17.53 8.90
CA ASP A 165 4.76 18.42 10.00
C ASP A 165 4.78 19.88 9.53
N PRO A 166 3.61 20.51 9.34
CA PRO A 166 3.54 21.88 8.84
C PRO A 166 4.10 22.93 9.81
N ALA A 167 4.35 22.57 11.07
CA ALA A 167 5.00 23.46 12.04
C ALA A 167 6.52 23.55 11.79
N GLN A 168 7.14 22.51 11.27
CA GLN A 168 8.57 22.44 10.97
C GLN A 168 8.83 22.72 9.48
N LEU A 169 7.97 22.19 8.59
CA LEU A 169 8.09 22.32 7.15
C LEU A 169 6.77 22.88 6.58
N PRO A 170 6.67 24.19 6.32
CA PRO A 170 5.48 24.79 5.73
C PRO A 170 5.11 24.13 4.39
N ARG A 171 3.82 23.93 4.14
CA ARG A 171 3.28 23.27 2.93
C ARG A 171 3.88 23.83 1.64
N ASP A 172 3.94 25.15 1.49
CA ASP A 172 4.39 25.79 0.26
C ASP A 172 5.91 25.61 0.06
N THR A 173 6.66 25.47 1.14
CA THR A 173 8.08 25.11 1.10
C THR A 173 8.25 23.66 0.64
N LEU A 174 7.46 22.74 1.19
CA LEU A 174 7.46 21.33 0.75
C LEU A 174 7.04 21.19 -0.72
N LEU A 175 5.98 21.92 -1.14
CA LEU A 175 5.52 21.89 -2.52
C LEU A 175 6.64 22.30 -3.49
N ARG A 176 7.32 23.43 -3.20
CA ARG A 176 8.45 23.89 -3.99
C ARG A 176 9.58 22.87 -4.02
N LEU A 177 9.93 22.31 -2.87
CA LEU A 177 10.96 21.27 -2.75
C LEU A 177 10.64 20.04 -3.61
N LEU A 178 9.39 19.57 -3.57
CA LEU A 178 8.94 18.42 -4.37
C LEU A 178 9.10 18.69 -5.87
N LEU A 179 8.63 19.85 -6.33
CA LEU A 179 8.71 20.23 -7.75
C LEU A 179 10.16 20.44 -8.21
N GLU A 180 11.00 21.11 -7.42
CA GLU A 180 12.41 21.32 -7.74
C GLU A 180 13.21 20.01 -7.72
N THR A 181 12.89 19.08 -6.82
CA THR A 181 13.57 17.78 -6.75
C THR A 181 13.15 16.92 -7.94
N GLU A 182 11.87 16.91 -8.27
CA GLU A 182 11.35 16.21 -9.45
C GLU A 182 11.96 16.71 -10.74
N ASP A 183 12.08 18.02 -10.90
CA ASP A 183 12.67 18.64 -12.12
C ASP A 183 14.13 18.23 -12.32
N ARG A 184 14.88 17.98 -11.25
CA ARG A 184 16.30 17.57 -11.27
C ARG A 184 16.51 16.07 -11.37
N LEU A 185 15.45 15.23 -11.39
CA LEU A 185 15.61 13.79 -11.54
C LEU A 185 16.26 13.45 -12.88
N PRO A 186 17.13 12.43 -12.90
CA PRO A 186 17.71 11.96 -14.16
C PRO A 186 16.63 11.43 -15.11
N PRO A 187 16.94 11.31 -16.41
CA PRO A 187 16.10 10.56 -17.34
C PRO A 187 15.85 9.14 -16.84
N LEU A 188 14.69 8.55 -17.19
CA LEU A 188 14.30 7.21 -16.72
C LEU A 188 15.31 6.13 -17.12
N ASP A 189 15.91 6.24 -18.29
CA ASP A 189 16.92 5.30 -18.80
C ASP A 189 18.20 5.27 -17.95
N ASP A 190 18.47 6.32 -17.19
CA ASP A 190 19.64 6.44 -16.31
C ASP A 190 19.35 5.98 -14.88
N ILE A 191 18.10 5.66 -14.56
CA ILE A 191 17.70 5.20 -13.22
C ILE A 191 18.02 3.72 -13.06
N THR A 192 18.91 3.40 -12.13
CA THR A 192 19.22 2.04 -11.74
C THR A 192 18.80 1.79 -10.30
N VAL A 193 18.20 0.62 -10.06
CA VAL A 193 17.79 0.19 -8.72
C VAL A 193 18.40 -1.17 -8.37
N PRO A 194 18.90 -1.35 -7.15
CA PRO A 194 19.39 -2.66 -6.73
C PRO A 194 18.22 -3.64 -6.65
N THR A 195 18.41 -4.84 -7.19
CA THR A 195 17.43 -5.92 -7.17
C THR A 195 18.06 -7.21 -6.64
N ARG A 196 17.24 -8.05 -5.99
CA ARG A 196 17.60 -9.44 -5.66
C ARG A 196 16.61 -10.35 -6.38
N ILE A 197 17.08 -11.52 -6.82
CA ILE A 197 16.20 -12.60 -7.22
C ILE A 197 15.98 -13.48 -5.99
N VAL A 198 14.74 -13.57 -5.54
CA VAL A 198 14.35 -14.34 -4.35
C VAL A 198 13.51 -15.52 -4.80
N HIS A 199 14.06 -16.72 -4.67
CA HIS A 199 13.34 -17.95 -4.97
C HIS A 199 12.52 -18.37 -3.76
N LEU A 200 11.21 -18.57 -3.95
CA LEU A 200 10.27 -18.95 -2.90
C LEU A 200 9.54 -20.25 -3.28
N PRO A 201 9.41 -21.22 -2.36
CA PRO A 201 8.56 -22.38 -2.59
C PRO A 201 7.10 -21.95 -2.64
N LEU A 202 6.33 -22.57 -3.53
CA LEU A 202 4.89 -22.35 -3.63
C LEU A 202 4.19 -23.72 -3.66
N SER A 203 3.41 -24.01 -2.63
CA SER A 203 2.45 -25.12 -2.64
C SER A 203 1.24 -24.68 -3.45
N TRP A 204 1.15 -25.22 -4.68
CA TRP A 204 0.09 -24.90 -5.64
C TRP A 204 -1.26 -25.43 -5.17
N ASP A 205 -2.31 -24.61 -5.27
CA ASP A 205 -3.66 -24.98 -4.86
C ASP A 205 -3.70 -25.63 -3.46
N ASP A 206 -3.02 -25.01 -2.52
CA ASP A 206 -2.76 -25.51 -1.16
C ASP A 206 -4.05 -25.80 -0.39
N ALA A 207 -4.03 -26.84 0.45
CA ALA A 207 -5.19 -27.27 1.22
C ALA A 207 -5.74 -26.15 2.16
N GLN A 208 -4.88 -25.26 2.67
CA GLN A 208 -5.34 -24.14 3.49
C GLN A 208 -6.06 -23.07 2.68
N THR A 209 -5.66 -22.85 1.42
CA THR A 209 -6.37 -21.92 0.54
C THR A 209 -7.70 -22.50 0.09
N ARG A 210 -7.78 -23.81 -0.18
CA ARG A 210 -9.06 -24.51 -0.43
C ARG A 210 -10.01 -24.42 0.76
N LEU A 211 -9.51 -24.65 1.97
CA LEU A 211 -10.29 -24.49 3.19
C LEU A 211 -10.85 -23.07 3.36
N ALA A 212 -10.09 -22.04 2.96
CA ALA A 212 -10.58 -20.67 3.00
C ALA A 212 -11.69 -20.40 1.99
N ILE A 213 -11.63 -21.02 0.81
CA ILE A 213 -12.70 -20.97 -0.21
C ILE A 213 -13.95 -21.65 0.32
N ASP A 214 -13.82 -22.86 0.91
CA ASP A 214 -14.93 -23.61 1.48
C ASP A 214 -15.63 -22.85 2.60
N LYS A 215 -14.86 -22.27 3.54
CA LYS A 215 -15.40 -21.40 4.59
C LYS A 215 -16.15 -20.19 4.04
N TYR A 216 -15.63 -19.56 2.97
CA TYR A 216 -16.28 -18.44 2.31
C TYR A 216 -17.62 -18.85 1.70
N MET A 217 -17.66 -19.97 0.99
CA MET A 217 -18.91 -20.49 0.41
C MET A 217 -19.96 -20.82 1.47
N GLN A 218 -19.53 -21.35 2.63
CA GLN A 218 -20.44 -21.72 3.73
C GLN A 218 -20.99 -20.50 4.48
N SER A 219 -20.23 -19.42 4.63
CA SER A 219 -20.56 -18.35 5.55
C SER A 219 -20.81 -16.99 4.92
N VAL A 220 -20.39 -16.76 3.66
CA VAL A 220 -20.46 -15.45 3.02
C VAL A 220 -21.26 -15.52 1.72
N ARG A 221 -20.80 -16.29 0.72
CA ARG A 221 -21.42 -16.33 -0.60
C ARG A 221 -21.19 -17.65 -1.31
N PRO A 222 -22.17 -18.57 -1.30
CA PRO A 222 -22.01 -19.90 -1.88
C PRO A 222 -21.95 -19.92 -3.42
N ASP A 223 -22.54 -18.93 -4.08
CA ASP A 223 -22.70 -18.84 -5.55
C ASP A 223 -21.72 -17.84 -6.19
N ALA A 224 -20.63 -17.50 -5.51
CA ALA A 224 -19.66 -16.55 -6.04
C ALA A 224 -18.98 -17.09 -7.32
N PRO A 225 -18.79 -16.25 -8.37
CA PRO A 225 -18.27 -16.71 -9.66
C PRO A 225 -16.82 -17.23 -9.62
N TRP A 226 -16.09 -16.96 -8.54
CA TRP A 226 -14.74 -17.47 -8.27
C TRP A 226 -14.72 -18.76 -7.45
N CYS A 227 -15.87 -19.26 -7.07
CA CYS A 227 -16.03 -20.52 -6.35
C CYS A 227 -16.48 -21.64 -7.31
N PRO A 228 -16.16 -22.91 -7.01
CA PRO A 228 -15.36 -23.40 -5.87
C PRO A 228 -13.84 -23.36 -6.09
N SER A 229 -13.35 -22.89 -7.26
CA SER A 229 -11.92 -22.86 -7.58
C SER A 229 -11.49 -21.51 -8.09
N ASN A 230 -10.62 -20.84 -7.34
CA ASN A 230 -10.03 -19.56 -7.76
C ASN A 230 -9.16 -19.72 -8.99
N ILE A 231 -8.44 -20.82 -9.11
CA ILE A 231 -7.57 -21.10 -10.27
C ILE A 231 -8.40 -21.26 -11.55
N GLU A 232 -9.50 -21.98 -11.48
CA GLU A 232 -10.42 -22.09 -12.61
C GLU A 232 -11.06 -20.74 -12.97
N PHE A 233 -11.37 -19.91 -11.98
CA PHE A 233 -11.82 -18.55 -12.23
C PHE A 233 -10.73 -17.70 -12.92
N ILE A 234 -9.47 -17.76 -12.45
CA ILE A 234 -8.34 -17.08 -13.09
C ILE A 234 -8.18 -17.54 -14.54
N ARG A 235 -8.21 -18.86 -14.78
CA ARG A 235 -8.16 -19.44 -16.14
C ARG A 235 -9.20 -18.81 -17.05
N ARG A 236 -10.46 -18.86 -16.61
CA ARG A 236 -11.63 -18.45 -17.40
C ARG A 236 -11.61 -16.96 -17.75
N ILE A 237 -11.30 -16.09 -16.79
CA ILE A 237 -11.35 -14.63 -17.04
C ILE A 237 -10.14 -14.10 -17.82
N ASN A 238 -9.04 -14.86 -17.85
CA ASN A 238 -7.86 -14.52 -18.67
C ASN A 238 -7.88 -15.23 -20.04
N GLY A 239 -8.92 -16.02 -20.35
CA GLY A 239 -9.04 -16.69 -21.63
C GLY A 239 -7.98 -17.78 -21.87
N LEU A 240 -7.48 -18.41 -20.80
CA LEU A 240 -6.49 -19.49 -20.90
C LEU A 240 -7.17 -20.83 -21.18
N ASP A 241 -6.50 -21.69 -21.94
CA ASP A 241 -7.05 -22.97 -22.38
C ASP A 241 -7.16 -24.01 -21.25
N SER A 242 -6.17 -24.00 -20.33
CA SER A 242 -6.08 -25.00 -19.28
C SER A 242 -5.61 -24.42 -17.93
N ILE A 243 -5.81 -25.18 -16.85
CA ILE A 243 -5.22 -24.88 -15.52
C ILE A 243 -3.69 -24.96 -15.58
N ASP A 244 -3.14 -25.84 -16.43
CA ASP A 244 -1.71 -25.95 -16.62
C ASP A 244 -1.10 -24.66 -17.23
N ASP A 245 -1.87 -23.92 -18.02
CA ASP A 245 -1.42 -22.61 -18.52
C ASP A 245 -1.38 -21.57 -17.41
N VAL A 246 -2.34 -21.58 -16.47
CA VAL A 246 -2.26 -20.74 -15.26
C VAL A 246 -1.04 -21.09 -14.44
N PHE A 247 -0.79 -22.39 -14.22
CA PHE A 247 0.38 -22.89 -13.51
C PHE A 247 1.68 -22.39 -14.17
N LYS A 248 1.85 -22.59 -15.47
CA LYS A 248 3.03 -22.11 -16.21
C LYS A 248 3.23 -20.62 -16.05
N VAL A 249 2.19 -19.82 -16.27
CA VAL A 249 2.27 -18.35 -16.14
C VAL A 249 2.73 -17.93 -14.74
N VAL A 250 2.21 -18.58 -13.70
CA VAL A 250 2.57 -18.25 -12.31
C VAL A 250 4.02 -18.60 -11.99
N PHE A 251 4.50 -19.76 -12.45
CA PHE A 251 5.86 -20.24 -12.12
C PHE A 251 6.94 -19.70 -13.07
N ASP A 252 6.60 -19.34 -14.30
CA ASP A 252 7.54 -18.72 -15.25
C ASP A 252 7.73 -17.22 -14.98
N ALA A 253 6.81 -16.60 -14.25
CA ALA A 253 6.86 -15.17 -13.97
C ALA A 253 8.00 -14.79 -13.00
N SER A 254 8.61 -13.62 -13.25
CA SER A 254 9.44 -12.91 -12.31
C SER A 254 8.64 -11.72 -11.77
N TYR A 255 8.23 -11.78 -10.51
CA TYR A 255 7.36 -10.77 -9.89
C TYR A 255 8.19 -9.68 -9.23
N LEU A 256 8.15 -8.47 -9.77
CA LEU A 256 8.82 -7.29 -9.21
C LEU A 256 8.02 -6.73 -8.05
N VAL A 257 8.63 -6.64 -6.87
CA VAL A 257 8.02 -6.08 -5.66
C VAL A 257 7.95 -4.56 -5.78
N LEU A 258 6.75 -4.04 -5.91
CA LEU A 258 6.48 -2.60 -6.09
C LEU A 258 6.13 -1.89 -4.78
N GLY A 259 5.60 -2.63 -3.80
CA GLY A 259 5.17 -2.13 -2.51
C GLY A 259 5.30 -3.19 -1.42
N LEU A 260 5.44 -2.73 -0.17
CA LEU A 260 5.55 -3.57 1.03
C LEU A 260 4.58 -3.04 2.08
N GLY A 261 3.36 -3.50 2.08
CA GLY A 261 2.32 -3.03 3.00
C GLY A 261 0.90 -3.16 2.44
N ASP A 262 0.63 -4.16 1.61
CA ASP A 262 -0.73 -4.48 1.20
C ASP A 262 -1.48 -5.09 2.39
N VAL A 263 -2.22 -4.24 3.11
CA VAL A 263 -2.92 -4.53 4.37
C VAL A 263 -1.97 -4.74 5.55
N TYR A 264 -0.88 -5.49 5.40
CA TYR A 264 0.08 -5.78 6.46
C TYR A 264 1.48 -5.28 6.11
N LEU A 265 2.18 -4.69 7.08
CA LEU A 265 3.55 -4.23 6.92
C LEU A 265 4.45 -5.36 6.40
N GLY A 266 5.21 -5.08 5.34
CA GLY A 266 6.10 -6.03 4.71
C GLY A 266 5.44 -7.06 3.79
N ALA A 267 4.10 -7.10 3.71
CA ALA A 267 3.41 -7.91 2.72
C ALA A 267 3.64 -7.35 1.31
N PRO A 268 4.18 -8.14 0.36
CA PRO A 268 4.52 -7.64 -0.96
C PRO A 268 3.27 -7.44 -1.82
N VAL A 269 3.24 -6.33 -2.54
CA VAL A 269 2.48 -6.15 -3.77
C VAL A 269 3.47 -6.19 -4.92
N ALA A 270 3.32 -7.16 -5.81
CA ALA A 270 4.24 -7.38 -6.91
C ALA A 270 3.49 -7.59 -8.24
N THR A 271 4.16 -7.33 -9.35
CA THR A 271 3.62 -7.60 -10.68
C THR A 271 4.69 -8.28 -11.54
N PRO A 272 4.31 -9.16 -12.48
CA PRO A 272 5.26 -9.71 -13.43
C PRO A 272 5.97 -8.61 -14.24
N VAL A 273 7.30 -8.73 -14.34
CA VAL A 273 8.10 -7.86 -15.21
C VAL A 273 7.64 -8.00 -16.66
N ASP A 274 7.49 -9.24 -17.12
CA ASP A 274 6.94 -9.53 -18.44
C ASP A 274 5.41 -9.35 -18.44
N PRO A 275 4.86 -8.41 -19.24
CA PRO A 275 3.41 -8.19 -19.29
C PRO A 275 2.61 -9.43 -19.73
N ARG A 276 3.21 -10.36 -20.48
CA ARG A 276 2.56 -11.60 -20.93
C ARG A 276 2.23 -12.55 -19.76
N HIS A 277 2.91 -12.40 -18.63
CA HIS A 277 2.65 -13.16 -17.42
C HIS A 277 1.68 -12.45 -16.44
N ARG A 278 1.13 -11.30 -16.81
CA ARG A 278 0.20 -10.55 -15.96
C ARG A 278 -1.20 -11.13 -16.06
N LEU A 279 -1.54 -12.01 -15.13
CA LEU A 279 -2.92 -12.46 -14.94
C LEU A 279 -3.71 -11.36 -14.24
N VAL A 280 -4.94 -11.13 -14.72
CA VAL A 280 -5.83 -10.10 -14.15
C VAL A 280 -7.04 -10.77 -13.53
N THR A 281 -7.41 -10.35 -12.33
CA THR A 281 -8.58 -10.89 -11.63
C THR A 281 -9.42 -9.78 -11.00
N THR A 282 -10.67 -10.09 -10.68
CA THR A 282 -11.47 -9.30 -9.74
C THR A 282 -11.21 -9.78 -8.31
N LYS A 283 -11.34 -8.89 -7.34
CA LYS A 283 -11.31 -9.25 -5.93
C LYS A 283 -12.61 -9.94 -5.51
N TYR A 284 -12.57 -10.68 -4.40
CA TYR A 284 -13.78 -11.16 -3.73
C TYR A 284 -14.67 -9.99 -3.31
N ASN A 285 -15.97 -10.14 -3.54
CA ASN A 285 -16.97 -9.18 -3.08
C ASN A 285 -18.21 -9.94 -2.57
N PRO A 286 -18.49 -9.92 -1.24
CA PRO A 286 -17.66 -9.39 -0.16
C PRO A 286 -16.31 -10.07 -0.01
N ALA A 287 -15.36 -9.43 0.68
CA ALA A 287 -14.08 -10.05 1.00
C ALA A 287 -14.24 -11.28 1.89
N ARG A 288 -13.27 -12.19 1.87
CA ARG A 288 -13.20 -13.30 2.83
C ARG A 288 -12.96 -12.75 4.23
N THR A 289 -13.58 -13.37 5.22
CA THR A 289 -13.35 -13.07 6.64
C THR A 289 -12.07 -13.71 7.17
N TRP A 290 -11.59 -14.77 6.52
CA TRP A 290 -10.36 -15.46 6.85
C TRP A 290 -9.56 -15.85 5.62
N THR A 291 -8.27 -15.53 5.64
CA THR A 291 -7.25 -15.91 4.65
C THR A 291 -6.10 -16.52 5.42
N PRO A 292 -5.59 -17.70 5.04
CA PRO A 292 -4.46 -18.30 5.73
C PRO A 292 -3.18 -17.45 5.54
N GLU A 293 -2.37 -17.42 6.58
CA GLU A 293 -1.09 -16.73 6.54
C GLU A 293 -0.22 -17.26 5.40
N ASN A 294 0.43 -16.35 4.70
CA ASN A 294 1.29 -16.58 3.52
C ASN A 294 0.60 -17.24 2.33
N ALA A 295 -0.73 -17.12 2.25
CA ALA A 295 -1.44 -17.39 1.01
C ALA A 295 -0.95 -16.44 -0.08
N VAL A 296 -0.78 -16.98 -1.28
CA VAL A 296 -0.43 -16.23 -2.48
C VAL A 296 -1.69 -16.05 -3.32
N GLY A 297 -1.97 -14.82 -3.70
CA GLY A 297 -3.16 -14.50 -4.48
C GLY A 297 -2.92 -13.42 -5.52
N ILE A 298 -3.82 -13.36 -6.51
CA ILE A 298 -3.84 -12.36 -7.58
C ILE A 298 -5.09 -11.50 -7.43
N GLY A 299 -4.92 -10.19 -7.49
CA GLY A 299 -6.01 -9.22 -7.43
C GLY A 299 -5.70 -8.00 -8.30
N GLY A 300 -6.60 -7.65 -9.23
CA GLY A 300 -6.23 -6.77 -10.33
C GLY A 300 -5.11 -7.40 -11.14
N ALA A 301 -4.04 -6.66 -11.43
CA ALA A 301 -2.83 -7.15 -12.11
C ALA A 301 -1.68 -7.43 -11.12
N TYR A 302 -1.97 -7.54 -9.83
CA TYR A 302 -0.98 -7.68 -8.78
C TYR A 302 -1.03 -9.05 -8.12
N MET A 303 0.14 -9.56 -7.75
CA MET A 303 0.32 -10.68 -6.85
C MET A 303 0.62 -10.14 -5.45
N CYS A 304 0.01 -10.76 -4.44
CA CYS A 304 0.26 -10.48 -3.03
C CYS A 304 0.55 -11.77 -2.27
N VAL A 305 1.39 -11.68 -1.25
CA VAL A 305 1.55 -12.71 -0.23
C VAL A 305 1.02 -12.16 1.10
N TYR A 306 0.00 -12.79 1.64
CA TYR A 306 -0.59 -12.38 2.91
C TYR A 306 0.39 -12.63 4.06
N GLY A 307 0.79 -11.57 4.77
CA GLY A 307 1.77 -11.67 5.84
C GLY A 307 1.25 -12.36 7.11
N MET A 308 -0.05 -12.31 7.34
CA MET A 308 -0.75 -12.83 8.54
C MET A 308 -2.12 -13.36 8.15
N GLU A 309 -2.75 -14.11 9.07
CA GLU A 309 -4.16 -14.46 8.94
C GLU A 309 -5.05 -13.24 9.07
N GLY A 310 -6.09 -13.15 8.24
CA GLY A 310 -7.01 -12.02 8.28
C GLY A 310 -7.98 -12.01 7.09
N PRO A 311 -8.77 -10.94 6.94
CA PRO A 311 -9.63 -10.78 5.77
C PRO A 311 -8.82 -10.63 4.49
N GLY A 312 -9.40 -10.99 3.34
CA GLY A 312 -8.71 -10.86 2.05
C GLY A 312 -9.63 -11.03 0.85
N GLY A 313 -9.22 -10.43 -0.28
CA GLY A 313 -10.03 -10.39 -1.49
C GLY A 313 -9.35 -10.97 -2.74
N TYR A 314 -8.07 -11.31 -2.72
CA TYR A 314 -7.36 -11.81 -3.90
C TYR A 314 -7.72 -13.26 -4.19
N GLN A 315 -7.66 -13.64 -5.47
CA GLN A 315 -7.88 -15.00 -5.92
C GLN A 315 -6.64 -15.84 -5.67
N PHE A 316 -6.79 -16.93 -4.95
CA PHE A 316 -5.67 -17.77 -4.54
C PHE A 316 -5.03 -18.53 -5.71
N VAL A 317 -3.71 -18.69 -5.63
CA VAL A 317 -2.93 -19.64 -6.46
C VAL A 317 -2.21 -20.68 -5.60
N GLY A 318 -1.96 -20.39 -4.31
CA GLY A 318 -1.30 -21.33 -3.42
C GLY A 318 -0.83 -20.67 -2.12
N ARG A 319 0.16 -21.28 -1.48
CA ARG A 319 0.74 -20.83 -0.21
C ARG A 319 2.26 -20.92 -0.24
N THR A 320 2.95 -19.99 0.45
CA THR A 320 4.42 -19.91 0.48
C THR A 320 4.98 -19.76 1.89
N LEU A 321 6.23 -19.30 1.99
CA LEU A 321 6.95 -19.05 3.24
C LEU A 321 6.46 -17.83 3.98
N GLN A 322 6.92 -17.69 5.23
CA GLN A 322 6.71 -16.53 6.05
C GLN A 322 7.37 -15.30 5.43
N MET A 323 6.55 -14.30 5.13
CA MET A 323 7.02 -12.97 4.73
C MET A 323 7.41 -12.13 5.94
N TRP A 324 7.03 -12.55 7.15
CA TRP A 324 7.20 -11.81 8.38
C TRP A 324 7.73 -12.68 9.52
N ASN A 325 8.74 -12.13 10.25
CA ASN A 325 9.25 -12.74 11.47
C ASN A 325 9.32 -11.68 12.58
N ARG A 326 8.26 -11.60 13.38
CA ARG A 326 8.13 -10.63 14.47
C ARG A 326 8.95 -10.96 15.71
N TRP A 327 9.48 -12.17 15.81
CA TRP A 327 10.14 -12.67 17.02
C TRP A 327 11.65 -12.68 16.95
N ARG A 328 12.23 -12.59 15.74
CA ARG A 328 13.67 -12.72 15.53
C ARG A 328 14.16 -11.71 14.50
N HIS A 329 14.82 -10.69 14.97
CA HIS A 329 15.67 -9.84 14.15
C HIS A 329 17.05 -10.48 14.05
N GLY A 330 17.65 -10.52 12.88
CA GLY A 330 18.91 -11.23 12.60
C GLY A 330 20.12 -10.85 13.45
N ASN A 331 20.01 -9.88 14.35
CA ASN A 331 21.11 -9.41 15.20
C ASN A 331 21.01 -9.83 16.68
N ASP A 332 19.89 -10.33 17.17
CA ASP A 332 19.69 -10.52 18.62
C ASP A 332 20.24 -11.82 19.21
N SER A 333 20.72 -12.75 18.39
CA SER A 333 21.16 -14.07 18.88
C SER A 333 22.41 -14.64 18.25
N GLY A 334 23.18 -13.85 17.49
CA GLY A 334 24.35 -14.35 16.78
C GLY A 334 24.03 -15.34 15.64
N HIS A 335 22.76 -15.55 15.33
CA HIS A 335 22.31 -16.37 14.21
C HIS A 335 21.95 -15.44 13.06
N GLN A 336 22.63 -15.57 11.93
CA GLN A 336 22.29 -14.91 10.67
C GLN A 336 21.04 -15.56 10.09
N GLY A 337 19.86 -15.17 10.57
CA GLY A 337 18.59 -15.55 9.96
C GLY A 337 18.34 -14.80 8.64
N PRO A 338 17.39 -15.26 7.82
CA PRO A 338 17.08 -14.64 6.52
C PRO A 338 16.45 -13.22 6.66
N PHE A 339 16.09 -12.82 7.87
CA PHE A 339 15.42 -11.57 8.18
C PHE A 339 16.40 -10.58 8.82
N SER A 340 16.80 -9.55 8.08
CA SER A 340 17.50 -8.38 8.64
C SER A 340 16.55 -7.34 9.24
N GLN A 341 15.26 -7.46 8.94
CA GLN A 341 14.13 -6.65 9.38
C GLN A 341 12.97 -7.59 9.71
N PRO A 342 11.86 -7.12 10.32
CA PRO A 342 10.70 -7.98 10.57
C PRO A 342 10.11 -8.64 9.33
N TRP A 343 10.40 -8.14 8.13
CA TRP A 343 9.94 -8.68 6.85
C TRP A 343 11.08 -9.07 5.92
N LEU A 344 10.81 -10.02 5.02
CA LEU A 344 11.79 -10.69 4.17
C LEU A 344 12.23 -9.86 2.95
N LEU A 345 11.27 -9.21 2.30
CA LEU A 345 11.43 -8.63 0.98
C LEU A 345 11.81 -7.14 1.05
N ARG A 346 12.34 -6.63 -0.05
CA ARG A 346 12.67 -5.23 -0.29
C ARG A 346 11.95 -4.72 -1.52
N PHE A 347 11.84 -3.41 -1.69
CA PHE A 347 11.43 -2.84 -2.98
C PHE A 347 12.33 -3.36 -4.10
N PHE A 348 11.71 -3.69 -5.22
CA PHE A 348 12.34 -4.18 -6.45
C PHE A 348 13.02 -5.56 -6.35
N ASP A 349 12.85 -6.30 -5.26
CA ASP A 349 13.13 -7.73 -5.29
C ASP A 349 12.27 -8.40 -6.36
N GLN A 350 12.82 -9.40 -7.03
CA GLN A 350 12.13 -10.22 -8.01
C GLN A 350 11.83 -11.59 -7.39
N ILE A 351 10.57 -11.86 -7.12
CA ILE A 351 10.13 -13.15 -6.62
C ILE A 351 10.00 -14.12 -7.79
N ARG A 352 10.61 -15.28 -7.66
CA ARG A 352 10.42 -16.44 -8.54
C ARG A 352 9.96 -17.62 -7.74
N PHE A 353 8.81 -18.15 -8.05
CA PHE A 353 8.29 -19.32 -7.37
C PHE A 353 8.87 -20.60 -7.97
N TYR A 354 9.04 -21.61 -7.11
CA TYR A 354 9.28 -23.00 -7.53
C TYR A 354 8.25 -23.90 -6.84
N PRO A 355 7.75 -24.96 -7.54
CA PRO A 355 6.70 -25.81 -7.00
C PRO A 355 7.24 -26.73 -5.91
N VAL A 356 6.48 -26.85 -4.84
CA VAL A 356 6.64 -27.83 -3.76
C VAL A 356 5.29 -28.41 -3.40
N ASP A 357 5.24 -29.60 -2.79
CA ASP A 357 4.01 -30.11 -2.21
C ASP A 357 3.73 -29.48 -0.82
N ALA A 358 2.57 -29.76 -0.27
CA ALA A 358 2.13 -29.17 1.00
C ALA A 358 2.97 -29.62 2.21
N ASP A 359 3.45 -30.88 2.22
CA ASP A 359 4.24 -31.44 3.31
C ASP A 359 5.66 -30.87 3.28
N GLU A 360 6.25 -30.76 2.09
CA GLU A 360 7.54 -30.09 1.87
C GLU A 360 7.48 -28.62 2.29
N LEU A 361 6.41 -27.89 1.90
CA LEU A 361 6.23 -26.51 2.35
C LEU A 361 6.16 -26.42 3.86
N LEU A 362 5.42 -27.29 4.53
CA LEU A 362 5.32 -27.29 6.01
C LEU A 362 6.68 -27.53 6.66
N HIS A 363 7.48 -28.44 6.12
CA HIS A 363 8.85 -28.70 6.62
C HIS A 363 9.73 -27.45 6.47
N ILE A 364 9.73 -26.83 5.30
CA ILE A 364 10.52 -25.60 5.05
C ILE A 364 10.05 -24.47 5.98
N ARG A 365 8.74 -24.28 6.14
CA ARG A 365 8.17 -23.27 7.04
C ARG A 365 8.56 -23.45 8.50
N ALA A 366 8.79 -24.67 8.94
CA ALA A 366 9.24 -24.94 10.31
C ALA A 366 10.70 -24.57 10.55
N THR A 367 11.54 -24.66 9.54
CA THR A 367 13.01 -24.42 9.63
C THR A 367 13.41 -23.02 9.21
N PHE A 368 12.77 -22.46 8.20
CA PHE A 368 13.12 -21.17 7.58
C PHE A 368 13.26 -19.98 8.56
N PRO A 369 12.36 -19.75 9.55
CA PRO A 369 12.52 -18.67 10.51
C PRO A 369 13.77 -18.81 11.40
N HIS A 370 14.38 -19.99 11.43
CA HIS A 370 15.54 -20.32 12.23
C HIS A 370 16.84 -20.38 11.41
N GLY A 371 16.78 -20.09 10.11
CA GLY A 371 17.93 -20.08 9.22
C GLY A 371 18.22 -21.44 8.59
N GLY A 372 17.23 -22.34 8.53
CA GLY A 372 17.30 -23.64 7.86
C GLY A 372 16.84 -23.58 6.40
#